data_4a8724c96a7f27832071d0210c3652bf
#
_entry.id   4a8724c96a7f27832071d0210c3652bf
#
_cell.length_a   1.000
_cell.length_b   1.000
_cell.length_c   1.000
_cell.angle_alpha   90.00
_cell.angle_beta   90.00
_cell.angle_gamma   90.00
#
_symmetry.space_group_name_H-M   'P 1'
#
loop_
_entity.id
_entity.type
_entity.pdbx_description
1 polymer ?
#
loop_
_entity_poly.entity_id
_entity_poly.type
_entity_poly.pdbx_seq_one_letter_code
_entity_poly.pdbx_strand_id
1 'polypeptide(L)'
;GNFKVDESGALVTPGGANVMGWQVDESGNAKRDLVSKLYVNSPDVAYTSPERTSSVTVTGNLNAGSKDTSTTTINFYDSLGNSYQATVNLVYAGVQGDNTQYTIEPVSVSKNGKPTDLTFTASAPLSFNTLTGLADASNSDIKLTFSNNGTASDAIEGVDLRVIGESETSPVLTMDASGITMFSEKTNLNSELGINGLGKGKAVGKMTSVGVDSSGYIVASYSNGVTKNIGQIAVASFSNPEGLQKEGDNLYSATLNSGTFDGIGQDVTEGDGSISSGVLEMSNVDLSSEFTNLITTQRGYQANSRIITVSDTLLEELINLKR
;
A
#
# COMPACT_ATOMS: atom_id res chain seq x y z
N GLY A 1 15.31 -13.02 10.19
CA GLY A 1 15.44 -14.29 9.48
C GLY A 1 15.38 -14.11 7.97
N ASN A 2 15.75 -15.09 7.21
CA ASN A 2 15.63 -15.10 5.74
C ASN A 2 14.31 -15.78 5.38
N PHE A 3 13.30 -15.02 4.96
CA PHE A 3 11.99 -15.56 4.59
C PHE A 3 11.84 -15.65 3.07
N LYS A 4 11.04 -16.62 2.64
CA LYS A 4 10.71 -16.86 1.22
C LYS A 4 9.19 -16.97 1.07
N VAL A 5 8.71 -16.88 -0.16
CA VAL A 5 7.31 -17.10 -0.49
C VAL A 5 7.21 -18.46 -1.14
N ASP A 6 6.30 -19.31 -0.66
CA ASP A 6 6.04 -20.63 -1.21
C ASP A 6 5.12 -20.58 -2.45
N GLU A 7 4.83 -21.73 -3.06
CA GLU A 7 3.93 -21.84 -4.23
C GLU A 7 2.49 -21.39 -3.92
N SER A 8 2.07 -21.48 -2.66
CA SER A 8 0.73 -21.01 -2.23
C SER A 8 0.67 -19.49 -1.96
N GLY A 9 1.81 -18.80 -2.04
CA GLY A 9 1.93 -17.38 -1.71
C GLY A 9 2.11 -17.09 -0.24
N ALA A 10 2.32 -18.11 0.60
CA ALA A 10 2.55 -17.96 2.03
C ALA A 10 4.01 -17.62 2.35
N LEU A 11 4.22 -16.84 3.40
CA LEU A 11 5.55 -16.49 3.89
C LEU A 11 6.10 -17.64 4.73
N VAL A 12 7.28 -18.17 4.33
CA VAL A 12 7.91 -19.33 4.98
C VAL A 12 9.39 -19.07 5.29
N THR A 13 9.90 -19.79 6.29
CA THR A 13 11.33 -19.85 6.59
C THR A 13 12.06 -20.72 5.54
N PRO A 14 13.40 -20.67 5.44
CA PRO A 14 14.17 -21.56 4.58
C PRO A 14 13.93 -23.05 4.84
N GLY A 15 13.59 -23.43 6.07
CA GLY A 15 13.23 -24.80 6.47
C GLY A 15 11.78 -25.18 6.17
N GLY A 16 10.98 -24.30 5.54
CA GLY A 16 9.59 -24.57 5.16
C GLY A 16 8.54 -24.30 6.26
N ALA A 17 8.93 -23.80 7.43
CA ALA A 17 7.98 -23.43 8.47
C ALA A 17 7.25 -22.13 8.10
N ASN A 18 5.91 -22.08 8.30
CA ASN A 18 5.12 -20.90 7.97
C ASN A 18 5.33 -19.78 8.99
N VAL A 19 5.41 -18.54 8.51
CA VAL A 19 5.33 -17.37 9.36
C VAL A 19 3.86 -17.11 9.69
N MET A 20 3.59 -16.99 10.98
CA MET A 20 2.24 -16.83 11.50
C MET A 20 2.00 -15.38 11.88
N GLY A 21 0.75 -14.96 11.80
CA GLY A 21 0.35 -13.61 12.15
C GLY A 21 -1.14 -13.39 11.98
N TRP A 22 -1.53 -12.13 11.98
CA TRP A 22 -2.92 -11.72 11.85
C TRP A 22 -3.22 -11.21 10.45
N GLN A 23 -4.40 -11.56 9.97
CA GLN A 23 -4.97 -10.93 8.78
C GLN A 23 -5.42 -9.51 9.13
N VAL A 24 -5.53 -8.66 8.12
CA VAL A 24 -6.04 -7.29 8.29
C VAL A 24 -7.50 -7.18 7.88
N ASP A 25 -8.19 -6.18 8.43
CA ASP A 25 -9.51 -5.77 7.98
C ASP A 25 -9.41 -4.89 6.71
N GLU A 26 -10.58 -4.44 6.20
CA GLU A 26 -10.64 -3.56 5.02
C GLU A 26 -9.96 -2.20 5.27
N SER A 27 -9.86 -1.77 6.52
CA SER A 27 -9.19 -0.53 6.94
C SER A 27 -7.66 -0.70 7.11
N GLY A 28 -7.14 -1.93 6.97
CA GLY A 28 -5.71 -2.24 7.11
C GLY A 28 -5.26 -2.45 8.56
N ASN A 29 -6.20 -2.61 9.52
CA ASN A 29 -5.87 -2.91 10.91
C ASN A 29 -5.81 -4.42 11.13
N ALA A 30 -4.86 -4.89 11.96
CA ALA A 30 -4.73 -6.29 12.28
C ALA A 30 -5.92 -6.81 13.12
N LYS A 31 -6.51 -7.92 12.67
CA LYS A 31 -7.52 -8.67 13.43
C LYS A 31 -6.79 -9.57 14.42
N ARG A 32 -6.71 -9.17 15.68
CA ARG A 32 -6.00 -9.90 16.75
C ARG A 32 -6.78 -11.12 17.24
N ASP A 33 -7.08 -12.03 16.31
CA ASP A 33 -7.66 -13.35 16.56
C ASP A 33 -6.56 -14.43 16.63
N LEU A 34 -6.92 -15.70 16.53
CA LEU A 34 -5.97 -16.80 16.39
C LEU A 34 -5.04 -16.56 15.21
N VAL A 35 -3.74 -16.69 15.43
CA VAL A 35 -2.74 -16.51 14.36
C VAL A 35 -2.96 -17.51 13.23
N SER A 36 -2.79 -17.02 12.01
CA SER A 36 -2.93 -17.78 10.77
C SER A 36 -1.70 -17.61 9.89
N LYS A 37 -1.59 -18.41 8.84
CA LYS A 37 -0.53 -18.23 7.84
C LYS A 37 -0.66 -16.87 7.17
N LEU A 38 0.45 -16.19 6.96
CA LEU A 38 0.50 -14.92 6.26
C LEU A 38 0.74 -15.14 4.77
N TYR A 39 -0.22 -14.71 3.96
CA TYR A 39 -0.13 -14.78 2.50
C TYR A 39 0.28 -13.41 1.95
N VAL A 40 1.42 -13.38 1.26
CA VAL A 40 1.98 -12.16 0.65
C VAL A 40 1.74 -12.09 -0.86
N ASN A 41 1.37 -13.23 -1.48
CA ASN A 41 1.09 -13.31 -2.90
C ASN A 41 -0.13 -14.21 -3.14
N SER A 42 -1.31 -13.74 -2.74
CA SER A 42 -2.58 -14.40 -3.04
C SER A 42 -3.38 -13.58 -4.06
N PRO A 43 -4.35 -14.19 -4.77
CA PRO A 43 -5.22 -13.47 -5.70
C PRO A 43 -5.90 -12.25 -5.08
N ASP A 44 -6.26 -12.32 -3.80
CA ASP A 44 -6.96 -11.26 -3.07
C ASP A 44 -6.12 -9.99 -2.84
N VAL A 45 -4.80 -10.14 -2.79
CA VAL A 45 -3.87 -9.03 -2.58
C VAL A 45 -3.07 -8.66 -3.85
N ALA A 46 -3.17 -9.47 -4.91
CA ALA A 46 -2.45 -9.24 -6.15
C ALA A 46 -2.85 -7.94 -6.85
N TYR A 47 -4.08 -7.49 -6.64
CA TYR A 47 -4.65 -6.28 -7.23
C TYR A 47 -5.40 -5.45 -6.19
N THR A 48 -5.39 -4.13 -6.36
CA THR A 48 -6.32 -3.23 -5.66
C THR A 48 -7.52 -2.94 -6.53
N SER A 49 -8.70 -2.92 -5.89
CA SER A 49 -9.92 -2.51 -6.58
C SER A 49 -9.81 -1.08 -7.09
N PRO A 50 -10.30 -0.80 -8.29
CA PRO A 50 -10.42 0.55 -8.81
C PRO A 50 -11.48 1.31 -8.02
N GLU A 51 -11.41 2.63 -8.11
CA GLU A 51 -12.39 3.53 -7.52
C GLU A 51 -12.64 4.67 -8.49
N ARG A 52 -13.92 4.98 -8.72
CA ARG A 52 -14.29 6.09 -9.59
C ARG A 52 -13.89 7.43 -8.99
N THR A 53 -13.57 8.37 -9.83
CA THR A 53 -13.41 9.78 -9.43
C THR A 53 -14.79 10.40 -9.25
N SER A 54 -15.05 10.97 -8.09
CA SER A 54 -16.31 11.69 -7.83
C SER A 54 -16.14 13.21 -7.88
N SER A 55 -14.90 13.70 -7.75
CA SER A 55 -14.60 15.11 -7.75
C SER A 55 -13.25 15.45 -8.36
N VAL A 56 -13.11 16.65 -8.86
CA VAL A 56 -11.87 17.21 -9.40
C VAL A 56 -11.74 18.67 -8.97
N THR A 57 -10.52 19.15 -8.76
CA THR A 57 -10.22 20.54 -8.48
C THR A 57 -9.51 21.16 -9.68
N VAL A 58 -9.94 22.33 -10.10
CA VAL A 58 -9.26 23.11 -11.13
C VAL A 58 -8.76 24.41 -10.51
N THR A 59 -7.47 24.67 -10.69
CA THR A 59 -6.79 25.84 -10.13
C THR A 59 -6.04 26.59 -11.22
N GLY A 60 -5.62 27.80 -10.91
CA GLY A 60 -4.77 28.58 -11.80
C GLY A 60 -5.31 29.97 -12.10
N ASN A 61 -5.02 30.52 -13.28
CA ASN A 61 -5.40 31.87 -13.67
C ASN A 61 -5.99 31.89 -15.08
N LEU A 62 -7.05 32.64 -15.26
CA LEU A 62 -7.58 33.10 -16.54
C LEU A 62 -7.15 34.56 -16.77
N ASN A 63 -6.66 34.87 -17.99
CA ASN A 63 -6.26 36.26 -18.29
C ASN A 63 -7.48 37.18 -18.38
N ALA A 64 -7.59 38.14 -17.45
CA ALA A 64 -8.67 39.10 -17.42
C ALA A 64 -8.77 40.01 -18.67
N GLY A 65 -7.67 40.20 -19.38
CA GLY A 65 -7.60 40.99 -20.62
C GLY A 65 -7.95 40.22 -21.89
N SER A 66 -8.07 38.91 -21.85
CA SER A 66 -8.38 38.05 -22.99
C SER A 66 -9.82 37.56 -22.93
N LYS A 67 -10.50 37.63 -24.07
CA LYS A 67 -11.79 36.99 -24.31
C LYS A 67 -11.66 35.71 -25.14
N ASP A 68 -10.44 35.26 -25.36
CA ASP A 68 -10.18 34.06 -26.12
C ASP A 68 -10.64 32.82 -25.34
N THR A 69 -11.02 31.78 -26.06
CA THR A 69 -11.35 30.49 -25.47
C THR A 69 -10.10 29.87 -24.85
N SER A 70 -10.21 29.51 -23.57
CA SER A 70 -9.15 28.82 -22.85
C SER A 70 -9.47 27.36 -22.74
N THR A 71 -8.50 26.49 -23.03
CA THR A 71 -8.68 25.04 -23.00
C THR A 71 -7.94 24.44 -21.82
N THR A 72 -8.59 23.53 -21.10
CA THR A 72 -7.98 22.72 -20.05
C THR A 72 -8.38 21.26 -20.20
N THR A 73 -7.71 20.35 -19.49
CA THR A 73 -8.05 18.94 -19.50
C THR A 73 -8.35 18.47 -18.08
N ILE A 74 -9.38 17.67 -17.93
CA ILE A 74 -9.79 17.05 -16.68
C ILE A 74 -9.60 15.54 -16.84
N ASN A 75 -8.80 14.95 -15.99
CA ASN A 75 -8.61 13.49 -15.93
C ASN A 75 -9.52 12.91 -14.84
N PHE A 76 -10.06 11.71 -15.06
CA PHE A 76 -10.86 10.98 -14.08
C PHE A 76 -10.86 9.48 -14.36
N TYR A 77 -11.28 8.68 -13.37
CA TYR A 77 -11.40 7.22 -13.47
C TYR A 77 -12.85 6.79 -13.30
N ASP A 78 -13.23 5.73 -14.00
CA ASP A 78 -14.51 5.05 -13.78
C ASP A 78 -14.39 3.98 -12.66
N SER A 79 -15.52 3.34 -12.33
CA SER A 79 -15.58 2.28 -11.32
C SER A 79 -14.85 0.99 -11.73
N LEU A 80 -14.51 0.83 -13.01
CA LEU A 80 -13.74 -0.29 -13.55
C LEU A 80 -12.24 0.03 -13.65
N GLY A 81 -11.84 1.27 -13.34
CA GLY A 81 -10.45 1.73 -13.37
C GLY A 81 -9.96 2.19 -14.74
N ASN A 82 -10.85 2.40 -15.70
CA ASN A 82 -10.47 3.02 -16.96
C ASN A 82 -10.18 4.50 -16.74
N SER A 83 -9.15 5.02 -17.40
CA SER A 83 -8.81 6.43 -17.36
C SER A 83 -9.57 7.20 -18.44
N TYR A 84 -10.12 8.34 -18.07
CA TYR A 84 -10.76 9.29 -18.97
C TYR A 84 -10.02 10.60 -18.95
N GLN A 85 -10.04 11.28 -20.10
CA GLN A 85 -9.55 12.64 -20.24
C GLN A 85 -10.61 13.45 -20.97
N ALA A 86 -11.21 14.42 -20.28
CA ALA A 86 -12.14 15.37 -20.86
C ALA A 86 -11.39 16.67 -21.19
N THR A 87 -11.43 17.07 -22.45
CA THR A 87 -10.95 18.39 -22.90
C THR A 87 -12.11 19.37 -22.80
N VAL A 88 -11.87 20.47 -22.12
CA VAL A 88 -12.86 21.45 -21.75
C VAL A 88 -12.45 22.82 -22.26
N ASN A 89 -13.37 23.51 -22.94
CA ASN A 89 -13.23 24.92 -23.30
C ASN A 89 -13.94 25.81 -22.29
N LEU A 90 -13.26 26.84 -21.87
CA LEU A 90 -13.81 27.96 -21.11
C LEU A 90 -14.02 29.12 -22.06
N VAL A 91 -15.28 29.41 -22.39
CA VAL A 91 -15.68 30.42 -23.38
C VAL A 91 -16.24 31.62 -22.66
N TYR A 92 -15.70 32.80 -22.97
CA TYR A 92 -16.21 34.07 -22.38
C TYR A 92 -17.69 34.28 -22.71
N ALA A 93 -18.53 34.39 -21.68
CA ALA A 93 -19.98 34.54 -21.80
C ALA A 93 -20.47 35.97 -21.53
N GLY A 94 -19.57 36.86 -21.11
CA GLY A 94 -19.93 38.26 -20.82
C GLY A 94 -19.90 38.61 -19.34
N VAL A 95 -20.44 39.76 -19.01
CA VAL A 95 -20.53 40.25 -17.63
C VAL A 95 -22.01 40.23 -17.21
N GLN A 96 -22.33 39.63 -16.10
CA GLN A 96 -23.64 39.64 -15.46
C GLN A 96 -23.53 40.28 -14.07
N GLY A 97 -24.12 41.46 -13.90
CA GLY A 97 -23.97 42.26 -12.69
C GLY A 97 -22.51 42.61 -12.43
N ASP A 98 -21.99 42.24 -11.28
CA ASP A 98 -20.59 42.47 -10.90
C ASP A 98 -19.66 41.32 -11.26
N ASN A 99 -20.16 40.26 -11.95
CA ASN A 99 -19.42 39.08 -12.25
C ASN A 99 -19.17 38.88 -13.76
N THR A 100 -17.92 38.57 -14.10
CA THR A 100 -17.54 38.08 -15.42
C THR A 100 -17.76 36.58 -15.47
N GLN A 101 -18.42 36.07 -16.53
CA GLN A 101 -18.78 34.66 -16.67
C GLN A 101 -18.08 33.98 -17.86
N TYR A 102 -17.76 32.69 -17.66
CA TYR A 102 -17.27 31.80 -18.70
C TYR A 102 -18.12 30.53 -18.74
N THR A 103 -18.62 30.17 -19.90
CA THR A 103 -19.29 28.89 -20.11
C THR A 103 -18.26 27.76 -20.21
N ILE A 104 -18.64 26.60 -19.67
CA ILE A 104 -17.84 25.39 -19.69
C ILE A 104 -18.41 24.50 -20.81
N GLU A 105 -17.64 24.33 -21.89
CA GLU A 105 -18.06 23.57 -23.04
C GLU A 105 -17.21 22.33 -23.25
N PRO A 106 -17.82 21.14 -23.52
CA PRO A 106 -17.09 19.94 -23.84
C PRO A 106 -16.48 20.06 -25.25
N VAL A 107 -15.22 19.64 -25.40
CA VAL A 107 -14.55 19.51 -26.70
C VAL A 107 -14.50 18.05 -27.10
N SER A 108 -13.97 17.19 -26.23
CA SER A 108 -13.85 15.76 -26.45
C SER A 108 -13.65 15.04 -25.14
N VAL A 109 -14.09 13.79 -25.08
CA VAL A 109 -13.78 12.89 -23.98
C VAL A 109 -13.13 11.64 -24.57
N SER A 110 -11.99 11.25 -24.07
CA SER A 110 -11.30 10.02 -24.46
C SER A 110 -11.26 9.04 -23.29
N LYS A 111 -11.30 7.73 -23.59
CA LYS A 111 -11.17 6.62 -22.65
C LYS A 111 -9.93 5.81 -23.00
N ASN A 112 -8.98 5.69 -22.08
CA ASN A 112 -7.71 4.99 -22.29
C ASN A 112 -6.97 5.49 -23.57
N GLY A 113 -7.07 6.80 -23.86
CA GLY A 113 -6.47 7.42 -25.04
C GLY A 113 -7.24 7.28 -26.36
N LYS A 114 -8.42 6.63 -26.35
CA LYS A 114 -9.29 6.50 -27.53
C LYS A 114 -10.47 7.47 -27.41
N PRO A 115 -10.87 8.15 -28.49
CA PRO A 115 -12.03 9.04 -28.48
C PRO A 115 -13.32 8.26 -28.19
N THR A 116 -14.26 8.90 -27.50
CA THR A 116 -15.57 8.36 -27.16
C THR A 116 -16.69 9.29 -27.62
N ASP A 117 -17.93 8.82 -27.58
CA ASP A 117 -19.15 9.63 -27.82
C ASP A 117 -19.61 10.42 -26.60
N LEU A 118 -18.82 10.38 -25.52
CA LEU A 118 -19.19 11.08 -24.30
C LEU A 118 -19.12 12.59 -24.51
N THR A 119 -20.15 13.25 -24.03
CA THR A 119 -20.19 14.69 -23.82
C THR A 119 -20.61 14.95 -22.38
N PHE A 120 -20.58 16.21 -21.97
CA PHE A 120 -21.09 16.62 -20.65
C PHE A 120 -21.71 18.01 -20.71
N THR A 121 -22.53 18.29 -19.71
CA THR A 121 -23.09 19.62 -19.47
C THR A 121 -22.69 20.07 -18.08
N ALA A 122 -22.29 21.35 -17.95
CA ALA A 122 -21.99 21.95 -16.65
C ALA A 122 -23.26 22.55 -16.04
N SER A 123 -23.44 22.40 -14.74
CA SER A 123 -24.61 22.94 -14.01
C SER A 123 -24.63 24.47 -13.91
N ALA A 124 -23.46 25.09 -13.98
CA ALA A 124 -23.31 26.55 -13.87
C ALA A 124 -22.06 27.00 -14.65
N PRO A 125 -22.03 28.27 -15.14
CA PRO A 125 -20.81 28.87 -15.67
C PRO A 125 -19.82 29.18 -14.53
N LEU A 126 -18.54 29.34 -14.88
CA LEU A 126 -17.57 29.96 -14.00
C LEU A 126 -17.86 31.43 -13.85
N SER A 127 -17.87 31.91 -12.61
CA SER A 127 -18.15 33.31 -12.27
C SER A 127 -17.00 33.93 -11.50
N PHE A 128 -16.55 35.10 -11.90
CA PHE A 128 -15.48 35.86 -11.26
C PHE A 128 -15.92 37.28 -10.97
N ASN A 129 -15.64 37.77 -9.79
CA ASN A 129 -15.89 39.19 -9.49
C ASN A 129 -15.03 40.07 -10.41
N THR A 130 -15.67 40.93 -11.17
CA THR A 130 -15.04 41.77 -12.21
C THR A 130 -13.99 42.73 -11.66
N LEU A 131 -14.16 43.20 -10.39
CA LEU A 131 -13.25 44.14 -9.77
C LEU A 131 -12.06 43.48 -9.06
N THR A 132 -12.30 42.33 -8.46
CA THR A 132 -11.24 41.63 -7.68
C THR A 132 -10.57 40.49 -8.41
N GLY A 133 -11.19 39.99 -9.50
CA GLY A 133 -10.71 38.82 -10.24
C GLY A 133 -10.78 37.51 -9.45
N LEU A 134 -11.45 37.51 -8.30
CA LEU A 134 -11.60 36.29 -7.47
C LEU A 134 -12.81 35.48 -7.92
N ALA A 135 -12.69 34.16 -7.79
CA ALA A 135 -13.78 33.24 -8.05
C ALA A 135 -14.99 33.51 -7.13
N ASP A 136 -16.19 33.42 -7.70
CA ASP A 136 -17.44 33.41 -6.93
C ASP A 136 -17.60 32.08 -6.17
N ALA A 137 -18.33 32.12 -5.05
CA ALA A 137 -18.58 30.92 -4.24
C ALA A 137 -19.33 29.81 -5.02
N SER A 138 -20.08 30.16 -6.05
CA SER A 138 -20.76 29.19 -6.94
C SER A 138 -19.81 28.31 -7.72
N ASN A 139 -18.53 28.68 -7.84
CA ASN A 139 -17.52 27.86 -8.54
C ASN A 139 -17.06 26.64 -7.75
N SER A 140 -17.42 26.49 -6.49
CA SER A 140 -16.98 25.38 -5.62
C SER A 140 -17.74 24.06 -5.84
N ASP A 141 -18.90 24.08 -6.52
CA ASP A 141 -19.76 22.88 -6.71
C ASP A 141 -20.38 22.85 -8.12
N ILE A 142 -19.56 22.89 -9.14
CA ILE A 142 -20.02 22.78 -10.52
C ILE A 142 -20.15 21.29 -10.88
N LYS A 143 -21.35 20.86 -11.24
CA LYS A 143 -21.64 19.49 -11.60
C LYS A 143 -21.50 19.30 -13.10
N LEU A 144 -20.59 18.42 -13.52
CA LEU A 144 -20.42 17.97 -14.88
C LEU A 144 -21.25 16.69 -15.06
N THR A 145 -22.38 16.79 -15.77
CA THR A 145 -23.27 15.64 -16.03
C THR A 145 -22.94 15.06 -17.40
N PHE A 146 -22.47 13.82 -17.43
CA PHE A 146 -22.09 13.14 -18.66
C PHE A 146 -23.30 12.52 -19.37
N SER A 147 -23.24 12.48 -20.69
CA SER A 147 -24.20 11.84 -21.55
C SER A 147 -23.54 11.27 -22.79
N ASN A 148 -24.13 10.24 -23.38
CA ASN A 148 -23.72 9.75 -24.70
C ASN A 148 -24.39 10.60 -25.78
N ASN A 149 -23.60 11.04 -26.74
CA ASN A 149 -24.06 11.93 -27.83
C ASN A 149 -24.83 11.16 -28.91
N GLY A 150 -25.89 10.45 -28.54
CA GLY A 150 -27.02 9.97 -29.33
C GLY A 150 -26.85 9.34 -30.74
N THR A 151 -25.66 9.23 -31.28
CA THR A 151 -25.35 8.63 -32.59
C THR A 151 -24.60 7.32 -32.42
N ALA A 152 -25.31 6.31 -32.00
CA ALA A 152 -24.80 4.99 -31.64
C ALA A 152 -24.27 4.12 -32.80
N SER A 153 -24.08 4.64 -34.02
CA SER A 153 -23.68 3.75 -35.13
C SER A 153 -22.16 3.72 -35.41
N ASP A 154 -21.39 4.69 -34.92
CA ASP A 154 -19.95 4.76 -35.16
C ASP A 154 -19.13 4.98 -33.88
N ALA A 155 -19.70 4.71 -32.71
CA ALA A 155 -19.02 4.79 -31.43
C ALA A 155 -17.82 3.86 -31.40
N ILE A 156 -16.63 4.43 -31.37
CA ILE A 156 -15.36 3.69 -31.30
C ILE A 156 -15.29 2.91 -29.98
N GLU A 157 -15.92 3.40 -28.91
CA GLU A 157 -16.18 2.68 -27.66
C GLU A 157 -17.44 3.24 -26.97
N GLY A 158 -18.50 2.45 -26.87
CA GLY A 158 -19.66 2.77 -26.02
C GLY A 158 -19.24 2.76 -24.55
N VAL A 159 -19.63 3.80 -23.81
CA VAL A 159 -19.40 3.89 -22.37
C VAL A 159 -20.71 3.69 -21.64
N ASP A 160 -20.73 2.74 -20.71
CA ASP A 160 -21.82 2.60 -19.77
C ASP A 160 -21.73 3.74 -18.73
N LEU A 161 -22.72 4.63 -18.74
CA LEU A 161 -22.73 5.79 -17.83
C LEU A 161 -22.77 5.40 -16.35
N ARG A 162 -23.20 4.18 -16.01
CA ARG A 162 -23.19 3.65 -14.64
C ARG A 162 -21.79 3.56 -14.04
N VAL A 163 -20.74 3.39 -14.87
CA VAL A 163 -19.37 3.30 -14.39
C VAL A 163 -18.77 4.68 -14.04
N ILE A 164 -19.32 5.77 -14.60
CA ILE A 164 -18.88 7.14 -14.32
C ILE A 164 -19.63 7.72 -13.12
N GLY A 165 -20.90 7.40 -12.94
CA GLY A 165 -21.74 7.92 -11.89
C GLY A 165 -22.33 6.86 -10.96
N GLU A 166 -23.15 7.26 -10.00
CA GLU A 166 -23.87 6.33 -9.11
C GLU A 166 -25.10 5.71 -9.78
N SER A 167 -25.58 6.34 -10.87
CA SER A 167 -26.80 5.97 -11.57
C SER A 167 -26.68 6.28 -13.05
N GLU A 168 -27.39 5.52 -13.88
CA GLU A 168 -27.54 5.82 -15.32
C GLU A 168 -28.12 7.22 -15.60
N THR A 169 -28.94 7.71 -14.66
CA THR A 169 -29.65 8.99 -14.80
C THR A 169 -28.84 10.18 -14.30
N SER A 170 -27.70 9.95 -13.60
CA SER A 170 -26.91 11.04 -13.02
C SER A 170 -25.42 10.66 -12.93
N PRO A 171 -24.74 10.44 -14.08
CA PRO A 171 -23.30 10.29 -14.10
C PRO A 171 -22.63 11.64 -13.89
N VAL A 172 -22.43 12.03 -12.62
CA VAL A 172 -21.98 13.35 -12.23
C VAL A 172 -20.57 13.32 -11.69
N LEU A 173 -19.73 14.23 -12.17
CA LEU A 173 -18.43 14.56 -11.63
C LEU A 173 -18.51 16.00 -11.06
N THR A 174 -18.19 16.16 -9.79
CA THR A 174 -18.16 17.50 -9.16
C THR A 174 -16.84 18.18 -9.46
N MET A 175 -16.88 19.40 -9.96
CA MET A 175 -15.71 20.23 -10.23
C MET A 175 -15.68 21.41 -9.27
N ASP A 176 -14.60 21.52 -8.51
CA ASP A 176 -14.28 22.70 -7.71
C ASP A 176 -13.32 23.60 -8.49
N ALA A 177 -13.78 24.74 -8.89
CA ALA A 177 -13.03 25.78 -9.60
C ALA A 177 -12.84 27.05 -8.76
N SER A 178 -13.07 26.98 -7.46
CA SER A 178 -12.89 28.12 -6.54
C SER A 178 -11.45 28.61 -6.45
N GLY A 179 -10.48 27.76 -6.80
CA GLY A 179 -9.05 28.08 -6.86
C GLY A 179 -8.61 28.77 -8.16
N ILE A 180 -9.52 29.05 -9.10
CA ILE A 180 -9.19 29.80 -10.31
C ILE A 180 -9.31 31.30 -10.01
N THR A 181 -8.35 32.07 -10.50
CA THR A 181 -8.35 33.53 -10.46
C THR A 181 -8.48 34.13 -11.85
N MET A 182 -8.90 35.36 -11.97
CA MET A 182 -8.97 36.10 -13.22
C MET A 182 -8.14 37.39 -13.11
N PHE A 183 -6.83 37.25 -13.19
CA PHE A 183 -5.90 38.38 -13.14
C PHE A 183 -5.28 38.69 -14.51
N SER A 184 -4.63 39.86 -14.66
CA SER A 184 -3.92 40.25 -15.89
C SER A 184 -2.62 39.54 -16.10
N GLU A 185 -2.57 38.20 -15.85
CA GLU A 185 -1.46 37.31 -16.07
C GLU A 185 -1.84 36.25 -17.13
N LYS A 186 -0.84 35.54 -17.66
CA LYS A 186 -1.10 34.48 -18.63
C LYS A 186 -2.06 33.45 -18.09
N THR A 187 -2.96 32.97 -18.94
CA THR A 187 -3.81 31.82 -18.64
C THR A 187 -2.95 30.59 -18.36
N ASN A 188 -3.14 30.02 -17.19
CA ASN A 188 -2.53 28.77 -16.74
C ASN A 188 -3.52 28.02 -15.86
N LEU A 189 -4.08 26.93 -16.37
CA LEU A 189 -5.06 26.12 -15.68
C LEU A 189 -4.48 24.74 -15.43
N ASN A 190 -4.64 24.25 -14.23
CA ASN A 190 -4.24 22.93 -13.81
C ASN A 190 -5.43 22.19 -13.17
N SER A 191 -5.57 20.91 -13.46
CA SER A 191 -6.59 20.06 -12.85
C SER A 191 -5.96 18.96 -12.01
N GLU A 192 -6.54 18.72 -10.83
CA GLU A 192 -6.14 17.68 -9.91
C GLU A 192 -7.35 16.81 -9.56
N LEU A 193 -7.10 15.53 -9.29
CA LEU A 193 -8.11 14.60 -8.87
C LEU A 193 -8.51 14.85 -7.40
N GLY A 194 -9.82 14.88 -7.16
CA GLY A 194 -10.39 15.05 -5.81
C GLY A 194 -10.51 16.49 -5.36
N ILE A 195 -11.26 16.68 -4.28
CA ILE A 195 -11.38 17.92 -3.54
C ILE A 195 -10.87 17.65 -2.13
N ASN A 196 -9.87 18.41 -1.67
CA ASN A 196 -9.23 18.22 -0.35
C ASN A 196 -8.78 16.76 -0.10
N GLY A 197 -8.34 16.08 -1.15
CA GLY A 197 -7.87 14.70 -1.06
C GLY A 197 -8.96 13.62 -1.17
N LEU A 198 -10.23 13.99 -1.16
CA LEU A 198 -11.38 13.09 -1.27
C LEU A 198 -11.87 12.98 -2.73
N GLY A 199 -12.42 11.83 -3.09
CA GLY A 199 -13.04 11.61 -4.40
C GLY A 199 -12.07 11.52 -5.58
N LYS A 200 -10.77 11.30 -5.33
CA LYS A 200 -9.72 11.22 -6.37
C LYS A 200 -9.96 10.11 -7.39
N GLY A 201 -10.54 9.00 -6.93
CA GLY A 201 -10.57 7.79 -7.74
C GLY A 201 -9.18 7.18 -7.93
N LYS A 202 -9.13 5.98 -8.48
CA LYS A 202 -7.87 5.28 -8.81
C LYS A 202 -8.09 4.19 -9.83
N ALA A 203 -7.10 3.95 -10.67
CA ALA A 203 -7.05 2.79 -11.54
C ALA A 203 -6.83 1.49 -10.74
N VAL A 204 -7.03 0.35 -11.40
CA VAL A 204 -6.58 -0.94 -10.87
C VAL A 204 -5.09 -0.89 -10.60
N GLY A 205 -4.68 -1.22 -9.40
CA GLY A 205 -3.26 -1.35 -9.03
C GLY A 205 -2.84 -2.81 -9.04
N LYS A 206 -1.75 -3.13 -9.72
CA LYS A 206 -1.07 -4.42 -9.60
C LYS A 206 0.01 -4.31 -8.54
N MET A 207 0.14 -5.30 -7.68
CA MET A 207 1.18 -5.34 -6.67
C MET A 207 2.57 -5.31 -7.32
N THR A 208 3.42 -4.37 -6.89
CA THR A 208 4.79 -4.17 -7.40
C THR A 208 5.85 -4.63 -6.41
N SER A 209 5.61 -4.45 -5.12
CA SER A 209 6.55 -4.85 -4.07
C SER A 209 5.83 -5.10 -2.75
N VAL A 210 6.46 -5.88 -1.89
CA VAL A 210 6.04 -6.14 -0.52
C VAL A 210 7.22 -5.86 0.40
N GLY A 211 6.96 -5.18 1.51
CA GLY A 211 7.93 -4.91 2.57
C GLY A 211 7.33 -5.20 3.94
N VAL A 212 8.17 -5.22 4.97
CA VAL A 212 7.73 -5.32 6.36
C VAL A 212 8.17 -4.04 7.07
N ASP A 213 7.28 -3.40 7.79
CA ASP A 213 7.59 -2.21 8.58
C ASP A 213 8.16 -2.58 9.97
N SER A 214 8.54 -1.56 10.74
CA SER A 214 9.12 -1.74 12.07
C SER A 214 8.14 -2.33 13.10
N SER A 215 6.84 -2.21 12.84
CA SER A 215 5.75 -2.74 13.70
C SER A 215 5.30 -4.14 13.27
N GLY A 216 5.97 -4.72 12.26
CA GLY A 216 5.64 -6.05 11.76
C GLY A 216 4.48 -6.11 10.77
N TYR A 217 3.94 -4.97 10.33
CA TYR A 217 2.97 -4.97 9.23
C TYR A 217 3.65 -5.32 7.92
N ILE A 218 3.01 -6.18 7.17
CA ILE A 218 3.38 -6.50 5.78
C ILE A 218 2.66 -5.50 4.90
N VAL A 219 3.42 -4.62 4.26
CA VAL A 219 2.93 -3.52 3.43
C VAL A 219 3.15 -3.86 1.96
N ALA A 220 2.07 -3.92 1.19
CA ALA A 220 2.14 -4.08 -0.26
C ALA A 220 2.04 -2.71 -0.94
N SER A 221 2.90 -2.49 -1.93
CA SER A 221 2.85 -1.31 -2.81
C SER A 221 2.31 -1.70 -4.17
N TYR A 222 1.46 -0.84 -4.74
CA TYR A 222 0.78 -1.10 -6.00
C TYR A 222 1.15 -0.09 -7.08
N SER A 223 0.99 -0.49 -8.35
CA SER A 223 1.36 0.33 -9.51
C SER A 223 0.57 1.65 -9.63
N ASN A 224 -0.56 1.76 -8.95
CA ASN A 224 -1.37 2.98 -8.86
C ASN A 224 -0.95 3.92 -7.71
N GLY A 225 0.19 3.65 -7.04
CA GLY A 225 0.70 4.45 -5.93
C GLY A 225 0.05 4.18 -4.58
N VAL A 226 -0.93 3.27 -4.51
CA VAL A 226 -1.56 2.86 -3.24
C VAL A 226 -0.64 1.92 -2.49
N THR A 227 -0.55 2.10 -1.18
CA THR A 227 0.05 1.14 -0.24
C THR A 227 -1.05 0.57 0.65
N LYS A 228 -1.00 -0.73 0.91
CA LYS A 228 -2.00 -1.42 1.74
C LYS A 228 -1.31 -2.41 2.68
N ASN A 229 -1.73 -2.42 3.95
CA ASN A 229 -1.35 -3.48 4.86
C ASN A 229 -2.09 -4.76 4.47
N ILE A 230 -1.37 -5.87 4.36
CA ILE A 230 -1.93 -7.17 3.95
C ILE A 230 -1.87 -8.21 5.07
N GLY A 231 -1.15 -7.93 6.14
CA GLY A 231 -1.06 -8.76 7.33
C GLY A 231 -0.12 -8.14 8.36
N GLN A 232 -0.09 -8.69 9.57
CA GLN A 232 0.87 -8.33 10.60
C GLN A 232 1.49 -9.60 11.18
N ILE A 233 2.82 -9.62 11.33
CA ILE A 233 3.57 -10.70 11.94
C ILE A 233 3.27 -10.70 13.45
N ALA A 234 2.87 -11.86 13.99
CA ALA A 234 2.68 -12.05 15.42
C ALA A 234 3.90 -12.71 16.05
N VAL A 235 4.22 -12.31 17.28
CA VAL A 235 5.31 -12.86 18.08
C VAL A 235 4.71 -13.69 19.21
N ALA A 236 5.23 -14.90 19.41
CA ALA A 236 4.83 -15.73 20.55
C ALA A 236 5.57 -15.28 21.81
N SER A 237 4.83 -15.14 22.92
CA SER A 237 5.37 -14.89 24.23
C SER A 237 5.13 -16.11 25.13
N PHE A 238 6.12 -16.47 25.94
CA PHE A 238 6.05 -17.56 26.89
C PHE A 238 6.36 -17.07 28.29
N SER A 239 5.66 -17.60 29.29
CA SER A 239 5.86 -17.23 30.69
C SER A 239 7.25 -17.57 31.20
N ASN A 240 7.88 -18.62 30.66
CA ASN A 240 9.25 -19.03 30.95
C ASN A 240 9.96 -19.43 29.66
N PRO A 241 10.60 -18.49 28.96
CA PRO A 241 11.33 -18.77 27.71
C PRO A 241 12.48 -19.75 27.85
N GLU A 242 13.14 -19.81 29.05
CA GLU A 242 14.23 -20.73 29.30
C GLU A 242 13.76 -22.20 29.42
N GLY A 243 12.47 -22.40 29.67
CA GLY A 243 11.82 -23.70 29.67
C GLY A 243 11.55 -24.29 28.29
N LEU A 244 11.80 -23.56 27.20
CA LEU A 244 11.62 -24.05 25.83
C LEU A 244 12.71 -25.07 25.48
N GLN A 245 12.31 -26.14 24.78
CA GLN A 245 13.23 -27.14 24.27
C GLN A 245 13.77 -26.73 22.91
N LYS A 246 15.08 -26.72 22.75
CA LYS A 246 15.74 -26.39 21.48
C LYS A 246 15.71 -27.60 20.53
N GLU A 247 15.10 -27.43 19.35
CA GLU A 247 14.97 -28.47 18.32
C GLU A 247 16.06 -28.38 17.21
N GLY A 248 16.87 -27.32 17.23
CA GLY A 248 17.84 -27.04 16.17
C GLY A 248 17.35 -25.94 15.22
N ASP A 249 18.22 -25.45 14.34
CA ASP A 249 17.92 -24.42 13.32
C ASP A 249 17.18 -23.18 13.86
N ASN A 250 17.46 -22.80 15.13
CA ASN A 250 16.78 -21.74 15.89
C ASN A 250 15.28 -22.01 16.11
N LEU A 251 14.85 -23.25 16.04
CA LEU A 251 13.49 -23.67 16.39
C LEU A 251 13.44 -24.16 17.85
N TYR A 252 12.32 -23.87 18.51
CA TYR A 252 12.02 -24.22 19.89
C TYR A 252 10.63 -24.84 19.99
N SER A 253 10.49 -25.85 20.82
CA SER A 253 9.20 -26.45 21.15
C SER A 253 8.78 -26.10 22.58
N ALA A 254 7.47 -25.94 22.80
CA ALA A 254 6.91 -25.69 24.12
C ALA A 254 7.00 -26.93 25.00
N THR A 255 7.36 -26.75 26.26
CA THR A 255 7.39 -27.79 27.28
C THR A 255 6.40 -27.47 28.41
N LEU A 256 6.18 -28.41 29.34
CA LEU A 256 5.35 -28.15 30.52
C LEU A 256 5.85 -26.98 31.39
N ASN A 257 7.15 -26.68 31.35
CA ASN A 257 7.77 -25.62 32.14
C ASN A 257 7.83 -24.27 31.40
N SER A 258 7.62 -24.21 30.08
CA SER A 258 7.62 -22.96 29.31
C SER A 258 6.32 -22.21 29.40
N GLY A 259 5.24 -22.87 29.78
CA GLY A 259 3.87 -22.42 29.58
C GLY A 259 3.36 -22.79 28.18
N THR A 260 2.04 -22.61 27.99
CA THR A 260 1.37 -22.88 26.73
C THR A 260 1.21 -21.59 25.93
N PHE A 261 1.41 -21.67 24.62
CA PHE A 261 1.05 -20.57 23.72
C PHE A 261 -0.48 -20.50 23.56
N ASP A 262 -1.07 -19.31 23.72
CA ASP A 262 -2.52 -19.10 23.65
C ASP A 262 -3.09 -19.14 22.23
N GLY A 263 -2.23 -19.15 21.22
CA GLY A 263 -2.60 -19.14 19.81
C GLY A 263 -2.90 -17.75 19.23
N ILE A 264 -2.85 -16.69 20.05
CA ILE A 264 -3.13 -15.32 19.62
C ILE A 264 -1.84 -14.58 19.31
N GLY A 265 -0.84 -14.71 20.18
CA GLY A 265 0.43 -13.99 20.07
C GLY A 265 0.33 -12.53 20.51
N GLN A 266 1.43 -11.82 20.34
CA GLN A 266 1.58 -10.40 20.71
C GLN A 266 2.12 -9.60 19.53
N ASP A 267 1.84 -8.30 19.53
CA ASP A 267 2.48 -7.35 18.61
C ASP A 267 3.96 -7.22 18.97
N VAL A 268 4.80 -7.10 17.96
CA VAL A 268 6.24 -6.89 18.13
C VAL A 268 6.54 -5.69 19.03
N THR A 269 5.73 -4.63 18.95
CA THR A 269 5.91 -3.39 19.71
C THR A 269 5.45 -3.48 21.16
N GLU A 270 4.62 -4.45 21.53
CA GLU A 270 4.17 -4.65 22.92
C GLU A 270 5.32 -5.11 23.86
N GLY A 271 6.39 -5.71 23.31
CA GLY A 271 7.59 -6.13 24.02
C GLY A 271 8.81 -5.22 23.83
N ASP A 272 8.62 -3.94 23.50
CA ASP A 272 9.71 -3.00 23.13
C ASP A 272 10.58 -3.50 21.96
N GLY A 273 10.06 -4.43 21.17
CA GLY A 273 10.71 -4.99 19.99
C GLY A 273 10.48 -4.14 18.74
N SER A 274 11.33 -4.34 17.74
CA SER A 274 11.14 -3.79 16.40
C SER A 274 11.66 -4.75 15.35
N ILE A 275 11.05 -4.72 14.16
CA ILE A 275 11.52 -5.47 13.00
C ILE A 275 12.28 -4.53 12.07
N SER A 276 13.49 -4.94 11.67
CA SER A 276 14.24 -4.27 10.62
C SER A 276 14.20 -5.12 9.36
N SER A 277 13.63 -4.56 8.29
CA SER A 277 13.55 -5.23 7.00
C SER A 277 14.82 -4.98 6.17
N GLY A 278 15.18 -5.93 5.30
CA GLY A 278 16.31 -5.80 4.38
C GLY A 278 17.69 -5.94 5.02
N VAL A 279 17.77 -6.41 6.27
CA VAL A 279 19.02 -6.66 7.00
C VAL A 279 19.14 -8.12 7.40
N LEU A 280 20.37 -8.59 7.58
CA LEU A 280 20.66 -9.89 8.13
C LEU A 280 21.16 -9.72 9.56
N GLU A 281 20.62 -10.54 10.48
CA GLU A 281 21.06 -10.60 11.85
C GLU A 281 22.47 -11.22 11.90
N MET A 282 23.40 -10.50 12.51
CA MET A 282 24.76 -11.00 12.71
C MET A 282 24.79 -11.95 13.90
N SER A 283 25.69 -12.93 13.85
CA SER A 283 25.97 -13.78 15.01
C SER A 283 26.58 -12.97 16.14
N ASN A 284 26.06 -13.15 17.36
CA ASN A 284 26.63 -12.57 18.60
C ASN A 284 27.61 -13.54 19.30
N VAL A 285 27.99 -14.64 18.65
CA VAL A 285 28.93 -15.62 19.20
C VAL A 285 30.37 -15.07 19.13
N ASP A 286 31.02 -14.99 20.27
CA ASP A 286 32.46 -14.69 20.35
C ASP A 286 33.28 -15.95 20.02
N LEU A 287 33.84 -15.95 18.81
CA LEU A 287 34.68 -17.05 18.34
C LEU A 287 35.87 -17.34 19.24
N SER A 288 36.47 -16.31 19.88
CA SER A 288 37.62 -16.46 20.78
C SER A 288 37.24 -17.25 22.03
N SER A 289 36.05 -16.94 22.57
CA SER A 289 35.48 -17.65 23.72
C SER A 289 35.18 -19.10 23.38
N GLU A 290 34.55 -19.35 22.23
CA GLU A 290 34.23 -20.71 21.79
C GLU A 290 35.46 -21.54 21.49
N PHE A 291 36.51 -20.96 20.87
CA PHE A 291 37.79 -21.65 20.69
C PHE A 291 38.46 -21.98 22.02
N THR A 292 38.41 -21.05 23.01
CA THR A 292 38.95 -21.31 24.34
C THR A 292 38.24 -22.47 25.03
N ASN A 293 36.91 -22.49 24.98
CA ASN A 293 36.08 -23.57 25.51
C ASN A 293 36.41 -24.92 24.83
N LEU A 294 36.55 -24.89 23.50
CA LEU A 294 36.92 -26.08 22.72
C LEU A 294 38.29 -26.62 23.14
N ILE A 295 39.32 -25.75 23.24
CA ILE A 295 40.67 -26.15 23.66
C ILE A 295 40.65 -26.67 25.10
N THR A 296 39.93 -26.02 26.02
CA THR A 296 39.81 -26.46 27.41
C THR A 296 39.12 -27.83 27.51
N THR A 297 38.04 -28.03 26.79
CA THR A 297 37.33 -29.32 26.71
C THR A 297 38.20 -30.40 26.12
N GLN A 298 38.92 -30.11 25.03
CA GLN A 298 39.85 -31.04 24.39
C GLN A 298 41.00 -31.49 25.35
N ARG A 299 41.58 -30.50 26.08
CA ARG A 299 42.61 -30.81 27.08
C ARG A 299 42.05 -31.61 28.26
N GLY A 300 40.85 -31.31 28.72
CA GLY A 300 40.14 -32.12 29.74
C GLY A 300 39.93 -33.60 29.28
N TYR A 301 39.49 -33.75 28.06
CA TYR A 301 39.34 -35.08 27.47
C TYR A 301 40.68 -35.85 27.38
N GLN A 302 41.74 -35.16 26.91
CA GLN A 302 43.07 -35.76 26.84
C GLN A 302 43.62 -36.13 28.23
N ALA A 303 43.39 -35.30 29.26
CA ALA A 303 43.78 -35.57 30.64
C ALA A 303 43.08 -36.82 31.20
N ASN A 304 41.77 -36.94 30.98
CA ASN A 304 40.99 -38.08 31.41
C ASN A 304 41.41 -39.39 30.68
N SER A 305 41.72 -39.27 29.39
CA SER A 305 42.25 -40.41 28.61
C SER A 305 43.60 -40.92 29.16
N ARG A 306 44.48 -39.97 29.56
CA ARG A 306 45.77 -40.36 30.19
C ARG A 306 45.59 -41.05 31.57
N ILE A 307 44.60 -40.65 32.35
CA ILE A 307 44.28 -41.33 33.62
C ILE A 307 43.88 -42.78 33.37
N ILE A 308 43.08 -43.05 32.33
CA ILE A 308 42.68 -44.38 31.95
C ILE A 308 43.91 -45.24 31.57
N THR A 309 44.81 -44.70 30.72
CA THR A 309 46.03 -45.42 30.31
C THR A 309 46.98 -45.69 31.47
N VAL A 310 47.13 -44.76 32.42
CA VAL A 310 47.90 -44.93 33.63
C VAL A 310 47.29 -46.00 34.54
N SER A 311 45.96 -46.01 34.69
CA SER A 311 45.26 -47.04 35.46
C SER A 311 45.44 -48.42 34.84
N ASP A 312 45.43 -48.51 33.53
CA ASP A 312 45.61 -49.74 32.79
C ASP A 312 47.07 -50.32 33.02
N THR A 313 48.07 -49.42 32.92
CA THR A 313 49.49 -49.81 33.24
C THR A 313 49.70 -50.25 34.70
N LEU A 314 49.06 -49.56 35.66
CA LEU A 314 49.11 -49.95 37.09
C LEU A 314 48.44 -51.31 37.33
N LEU A 315 47.32 -51.59 36.65
CA LEU A 315 46.65 -52.87 36.71
C LEU A 315 47.54 -54.01 36.12
N GLU A 316 48.25 -53.73 35.02
CA GLU A 316 49.18 -54.62 34.38
C GLU A 316 50.37 -54.95 35.28
N GLU A 317 50.95 -53.89 35.93
CA GLU A 317 52.04 -54.13 36.92
C GLU A 317 51.57 -54.92 38.13
N LEU A 318 50.34 -54.67 38.65
CA LEU A 318 49.77 -55.44 39.76
C LEU A 318 49.58 -56.95 39.41
N ILE A 319 49.15 -57.20 38.19
CA ILE A 319 49.02 -58.60 37.72
C ILE A 319 50.39 -59.28 37.61
N ASN A 320 51.38 -58.52 37.15
CA ASN A 320 52.78 -59.04 37.07
C ASN A 320 53.43 -59.25 38.41
N LEU A 321 53.07 -58.49 39.45
CA LEU A 321 53.59 -58.69 40.83
C LEU A 321 53.01 -59.95 41.52
N LYS A 322 51.92 -60.52 40.97
CA LYS A 322 51.28 -61.72 41.52
C LYS A 322 51.88 -63.08 40.94
N ARG A 323 52.90 -63.00 40.11
CA ARG A 323 53.61 -64.16 39.56
C ARG A 323 54.83 -64.53 40.39
#